data_6bc5689f6c51cea1b7cb62d6cd34552d
#
_entry.id   6bc5689f6c51cea1b7cb62d6cd34552d
#
_cell.length_a   1.000
_cell.length_b   1.000
_cell.length_c   1.000
_cell.angle_alpha   90.00
_cell.angle_beta   90.00
_cell.angle_gamma   90.00
#
_symmetry.space_group_name_H-M   'P 1'
#
loop_
_entity.id
_entity.type
_entity.pdbx_description
1 polymer ?
#
loop_
_entity_poly.entity_id
_entity_poly.type
_entity_poly.pdbx_seq_one_letter_code
_entity_poly.pdbx_strand_id
1 'polypeptide(L)'
;MKYRTASDLKPLLFDEEEKVVNQITREKVEVYAYLHENFKHTYIPDDTLYQFIFRYFFKLDNPSLTNEFEEEYFKVMEEQRDKERPSIVQITKRLYEIKNHKGNPTMQFPLAAAMLHVINPAFPSYDSDIAKAFDFSSTYHLSGFDKKMKRYIGQYQHTFKTYRELLEDEAVRPLINHFNEKFPDYKDLPEVKKIELVVCQLGHSLL
;
A
#
# COMPACT_ATOMS: atom_id res chain seq x y z
N MET A 1 9.54 -19.50 7.90
CA MET A 1 10.09 -18.14 7.82
C MET A 1 9.36 -17.30 8.84
N LYS A 2 10.10 -16.55 9.67
CA LYS A 2 9.51 -15.70 10.71
C LYS A 2 9.57 -14.26 10.19
N TYR A 3 8.43 -13.67 9.89
CA TYR A 3 8.32 -12.25 9.55
C TYR A 3 8.49 -11.40 10.81
N ARG A 4 8.94 -10.16 10.66
CA ARG A 4 9.00 -9.21 11.79
C ARG A 4 7.59 -8.95 12.30
N THR A 5 7.43 -9.07 13.61
CA THR A 5 6.19 -8.80 14.36
C THR A 5 6.17 -7.35 14.86
N ALA A 6 5.08 -6.90 15.49
CA ALA A 6 5.04 -5.60 16.15
C ALA A 6 6.18 -5.44 17.18
N SER A 7 6.50 -6.49 17.94
CA SER A 7 7.60 -6.49 18.90
C SER A 7 8.99 -6.36 18.24
N ASP A 8 9.15 -6.90 17.01
CA ASP A 8 10.40 -6.78 16.26
C ASP A 8 10.53 -5.41 15.57
N LEU A 9 9.41 -4.78 15.18
CA LEU A 9 9.40 -3.46 14.53
C LEU A 9 9.56 -2.30 15.52
N LYS A 10 8.99 -2.41 16.74
CA LYS A 10 9.04 -1.33 17.73
C LYS A 10 10.45 -0.80 18.00
N PRO A 11 11.46 -1.61 18.34
CA PRO A 11 12.82 -1.10 18.54
C PRO A 11 13.34 -0.33 17.33
N LEU A 12 13.10 -0.85 16.10
CA LEU A 12 13.55 -0.20 14.87
C LEU A 12 12.85 1.14 14.63
N LEU A 13 11.56 1.25 15.00
CA LEU A 13 10.79 2.47 14.87
C LEU A 13 11.23 3.52 15.92
N PHE A 14 11.56 3.12 17.15
CA PHE A 14 11.92 4.04 18.23
C PHE A 14 13.37 4.45 18.18
N ASP A 15 14.29 3.54 17.87
CA ASP A 15 15.72 3.85 17.75
C ASP A 15 16.01 4.84 16.61
N GLU A 16 15.16 4.85 15.57
CA GLU A 16 15.28 5.69 14.38
C GLU A 16 14.10 6.67 14.22
N GLU A 17 13.25 6.86 15.26
CA GLU A 17 11.99 7.60 15.19
C GLU A 17 12.14 8.97 14.52
N GLU A 18 13.02 9.81 15.07
CA GLU A 18 13.25 11.16 14.57
C GLU A 18 13.70 11.14 13.11
N LYS A 19 14.62 10.24 12.78
CA LYS A 19 15.14 10.09 11.42
C LYS A 19 14.09 9.58 10.44
N VAL A 20 13.35 8.53 10.82
CA VAL A 20 12.34 7.91 9.96
C VAL A 20 11.20 8.89 9.68
N VAL A 21 10.63 9.52 10.72
CA VAL A 21 9.55 10.49 10.53
C VAL A 21 10.03 11.69 9.72
N ASN A 22 11.24 12.21 10.01
CA ASN A 22 11.80 13.37 9.31
C ASN A 22 12.13 13.10 7.82
N GLN A 23 12.32 11.86 7.43
CA GLN A 23 12.55 11.47 6.02
C GLN A 23 11.25 11.28 5.23
N ILE A 24 10.09 11.17 5.87
CA ILE A 24 8.83 11.13 5.14
C ILE A 24 8.65 12.46 4.40
N THR A 25 8.51 12.40 3.10
CA THR A 25 8.31 13.62 2.29
C THR A 25 6.86 14.09 2.39
N ARG A 26 6.67 15.42 2.35
CA ARG A 26 5.33 16.02 2.32
C ARG A 26 4.52 15.50 1.12
N GLU A 27 5.17 15.33 -0.03
CA GLU A 27 4.56 14.80 -1.24
C GLU A 27 3.88 13.43 -1.03
N LYS A 28 4.53 12.49 -0.31
CA LYS A 28 3.93 11.18 -0.01
C LYS A 28 2.60 11.31 0.73
N VAL A 29 2.54 12.22 1.70
CA VAL A 29 1.35 12.44 2.52
C VAL A 29 0.26 13.16 1.71
N GLU A 30 0.64 14.20 0.99
CA GLU A 30 -0.27 15.01 0.15
C GLU A 30 -0.91 14.19 -0.96
N VAL A 31 -0.11 13.43 -1.69
CA VAL A 31 -0.63 12.61 -2.81
C VAL A 31 -1.58 11.53 -2.30
N TYR A 32 -1.23 10.85 -1.20
CA TYR A 32 -2.15 9.88 -0.60
C TYR A 32 -3.47 10.54 -0.18
N ALA A 33 -3.41 11.64 0.56
CA ALA A 33 -4.59 12.36 1.03
C ALA A 33 -5.44 12.85 -0.15
N TYR A 34 -4.82 13.40 -1.18
CA TYR A 34 -5.47 13.83 -2.41
C TYR A 34 -6.21 12.67 -3.09
N LEU A 35 -5.53 11.54 -3.32
CA LEU A 35 -6.11 10.40 -4.01
C LEU A 35 -7.27 9.79 -3.22
N HIS A 36 -7.12 9.65 -1.89
CA HIS A 36 -8.17 9.12 -1.03
C HIS A 36 -9.41 10.03 -1.01
N GLU A 37 -9.22 11.35 -0.86
CA GLU A 37 -10.34 12.29 -0.79
C GLU A 37 -11.03 12.44 -2.14
N ASN A 38 -10.27 12.62 -3.23
CA ASN A 38 -10.86 12.81 -4.54
C ASN A 38 -11.52 11.55 -5.09
N PHE A 39 -11.09 10.35 -4.68
CA PHE A 39 -11.80 9.12 -5.01
C PHE A 39 -13.29 9.18 -4.67
N LYS A 40 -13.67 9.85 -3.58
CA LYS A 40 -15.07 9.95 -3.14
C LYS A 40 -15.94 10.83 -4.04
N HIS A 41 -15.33 11.75 -4.79
CA HIS A 41 -16.01 12.85 -5.47
C HIS A 41 -15.91 12.80 -7.00
N THR A 42 -15.10 11.91 -7.57
CA THR A 42 -14.89 11.82 -9.00
C THR A 42 -15.23 10.42 -9.55
N TYR A 43 -15.60 10.33 -10.83
CA TYR A 43 -15.73 9.07 -11.55
C TYR A 43 -14.36 8.74 -12.17
N ILE A 44 -13.67 7.76 -11.57
CA ILE A 44 -12.26 7.51 -11.86
C ILE A 44 -11.96 7.21 -13.33
N PRO A 45 -12.78 6.41 -14.08
CA PRO A 45 -12.48 6.12 -15.48
C PRO A 45 -12.41 7.35 -16.39
N ASP A 46 -13.05 8.46 -16.03
CA ASP A 46 -13.09 9.69 -16.83
C ASP A 46 -12.16 10.80 -16.28
N ASP A 47 -11.61 10.64 -15.09
CA ASP A 47 -10.72 11.63 -14.47
C ASP A 47 -9.25 11.40 -14.83
N THR A 48 -8.82 12.00 -15.93
CA THR A 48 -7.45 11.86 -16.44
C THR A 48 -6.38 12.41 -15.47
N LEU A 49 -6.70 13.45 -14.70
CA LEU A 49 -5.76 14.02 -13.73
C LEU A 49 -5.56 13.08 -12.53
N TYR A 50 -6.65 12.56 -11.98
CA TYR A 50 -6.60 11.54 -10.94
C TYR A 50 -5.78 10.33 -11.38
N GLN A 51 -6.09 9.80 -12.58
CA GLN A 51 -5.38 8.66 -13.14
C GLN A 51 -3.89 8.95 -13.33
N PHE A 52 -3.52 10.14 -13.81
CA PHE A 52 -2.12 10.55 -13.97
C PHE A 52 -1.38 10.53 -12.65
N ILE A 53 -1.95 11.16 -11.61
CA ILE A 53 -1.35 11.20 -10.26
C ILE A 53 -1.23 9.80 -9.69
N PHE A 54 -2.28 8.98 -9.81
CA PHE A 54 -2.29 7.60 -9.34
C PHE A 54 -1.22 6.74 -10.02
N ARG A 55 -1.14 6.80 -11.38
CA ARG A 55 -0.16 6.05 -12.16
C ARG A 55 1.26 6.37 -11.74
N TYR A 56 1.58 7.65 -11.64
CA TYR A 56 2.91 8.10 -11.25
C TYR A 56 3.26 7.65 -9.83
N PHE A 57 2.36 7.84 -8.88
CA PHE A 57 2.61 7.56 -7.46
C PHE A 57 2.75 6.06 -7.16
N PHE A 58 1.88 5.25 -7.73
CA PHE A 58 1.89 3.79 -7.51
C PHE A 58 2.62 3.00 -8.59
N LYS A 59 3.33 3.67 -9.50
CA LYS A 59 4.10 3.05 -10.59
C LYS A 59 3.24 2.14 -11.48
N LEU A 60 2.00 2.54 -11.71
CA LEU A 60 1.10 1.89 -12.66
C LEU A 60 1.52 2.20 -14.10
N ASP A 61 2.28 3.28 -14.33
CA ASP A 61 2.93 3.66 -15.60
C ASP A 61 4.12 2.77 -15.97
N ASN A 62 4.21 1.57 -15.39
CA ASN A 62 5.26 0.60 -15.68
C ASN A 62 5.21 0.19 -17.16
N PRO A 63 6.31 0.36 -17.94
CA PRO A 63 6.31 0.06 -19.37
C PRO A 63 6.09 -1.42 -19.72
N SER A 64 6.05 -2.32 -18.75
CA SER A 64 5.65 -3.72 -18.97
C SER A 64 4.14 -3.92 -19.04
N LEU A 65 3.35 -2.98 -18.51
CA LEU A 65 1.89 -3.03 -18.50
C LEU A 65 1.33 -2.42 -19.79
N THR A 66 0.14 -2.87 -20.20
CA THR A 66 -0.53 -2.39 -21.41
C THR A 66 -1.58 -1.32 -21.09
N ASN A 67 -1.98 -0.53 -22.08
CA ASN A 67 -3.08 0.41 -21.92
C ASN A 67 -4.38 -0.31 -21.49
N GLU A 68 -4.62 -1.51 -22.06
CA GLU A 68 -5.74 -2.37 -21.65
C GLU A 68 -5.70 -2.68 -20.13
N PHE A 69 -4.51 -2.94 -19.60
CA PHE A 69 -4.35 -3.16 -18.16
C PHE A 69 -4.71 -1.91 -17.34
N GLU A 70 -4.24 -0.73 -17.75
CA GLU A 70 -4.52 0.52 -17.05
C GLU A 70 -6.01 0.87 -17.09
N GLU A 71 -6.64 0.75 -18.26
CA GLU A 71 -8.08 0.98 -18.40
C GLU A 71 -8.90 0.04 -17.53
N GLU A 72 -8.57 -1.25 -17.54
CA GLU A 72 -9.25 -2.24 -16.72
C GLU A 72 -8.99 -2.00 -15.22
N TYR A 73 -7.77 -1.58 -14.85
CA TYR A 73 -7.44 -1.25 -13.48
C TYR A 73 -8.37 -0.18 -12.91
N PHE A 74 -8.57 0.93 -13.62
CA PHE A 74 -9.41 2.02 -13.15
C PHE A 74 -10.91 1.67 -13.19
N LYS A 75 -11.36 0.84 -14.12
CA LYS A 75 -12.72 0.26 -14.09
C LYS A 75 -12.94 -0.60 -12.85
N VAL A 76 -12.00 -1.51 -12.58
CA VAL A 76 -12.05 -2.36 -11.38
C VAL A 76 -12.04 -1.52 -10.11
N MET A 77 -11.22 -0.46 -10.07
CA MET A 77 -11.16 0.46 -8.93
C MET A 77 -12.53 1.11 -8.68
N GLU A 78 -13.19 1.63 -9.72
CA GLU A 78 -14.52 2.22 -9.63
C GLU A 78 -15.56 1.22 -9.14
N GLU A 79 -15.51 -0.03 -9.63
CA GLU A 79 -16.40 -1.10 -9.21
C GLU A 79 -16.27 -1.51 -7.73
N GLN A 80 -15.16 -1.13 -7.07
CA GLN A 80 -14.98 -1.37 -5.64
C GLN A 80 -15.57 -0.25 -4.77
N ARG A 81 -15.97 0.89 -5.35
CA ARG A 81 -16.42 2.11 -4.62
C ARG A 81 -17.42 1.80 -3.53
N ASP A 82 -18.47 1.08 -3.86
CA ASP A 82 -19.59 0.80 -2.96
C ASP A 82 -19.56 -0.62 -2.38
N LYS A 83 -18.43 -1.34 -2.57
CA LYS A 83 -18.33 -2.68 -2.01
C LYS A 83 -17.95 -2.64 -0.54
N GLU A 84 -18.84 -3.12 0.29
CA GLU A 84 -18.60 -3.25 1.73
C GLU A 84 -17.39 -4.15 2.03
N ARG A 85 -17.20 -5.20 1.24
CA ARG A 85 -16.13 -6.19 1.42
C ARG A 85 -15.41 -6.50 0.10
N PRO A 86 -14.55 -5.59 -0.37
CA PRO A 86 -13.78 -5.85 -1.58
C PRO A 86 -12.80 -7.01 -1.39
N SER A 87 -12.68 -7.85 -2.42
CA SER A 87 -11.79 -9.02 -2.37
C SER A 87 -10.51 -8.76 -3.15
N ILE A 88 -9.40 -8.57 -2.43
CA ILE A 88 -8.08 -8.39 -3.07
C ILE A 88 -7.70 -9.58 -3.95
N VAL A 89 -8.15 -10.80 -3.61
CA VAL A 89 -7.89 -12.01 -4.40
C VAL A 89 -8.61 -11.93 -5.76
N GLN A 90 -9.89 -11.52 -5.78
CA GLN A 90 -10.66 -11.37 -7.02
C GLN A 90 -10.12 -10.24 -7.88
N ILE A 91 -9.79 -9.09 -7.27
CA ILE A 91 -9.17 -7.96 -7.97
C ILE A 91 -7.85 -8.41 -8.61
N THR A 92 -6.95 -9.02 -7.84
CA THR A 92 -5.65 -9.47 -8.36
C THR A 92 -5.82 -10.53 -9.44
N LYS A 93 -6.79 -11.45 -9.32
CA LYS A 93 -7.07 -12.47 -10.33
C LYS A 93 -7.52 -11.85 -11.64
N ARG A 94 -8.46 -10.90 -11.59
CA ARG A 94 -8.96 -10.19 -12.79
C ARG A 94 -7.83 -9.44 -13.51
N LEU A 95 -6.97 -8.72 -12.74
CA LEU A 95 -5.81 -8.05 -13.31
C LEU A 95 -4.75 -9.02 -13.85
N TYR A 96 -4.62 -10.21 -13.27
CA TYR A 96 -3.69 -11.24 -13.75
C TYR A 96 -4.10 -11.84 -15.10
N GLU A 97 -5.38 -11.81 -15.46
CA GLU A 97 -5.89 -12.33 -16.74
C GLU A 97 -5.47 -11.45 -17.92
N ILE A 98 -5.12 -10.18 -17.66
CA ILE A 98 -4.62 -9.26 -18.68
C ILE A 98 -3.12 -9.49 -18.88
N LYS A 99 -2.76 -9.74 -20.14
CA LYS A 99 -1.38 -10.02 -20.50
C LYS A 99 -0.56 -8.73 -20.63
N ASN A 100 0.69 -8.80 -20.22
CA ASN A 100 1.64 -7.74 -20.47
C ASN A 100 2.06 -7.65 -21.95
N HIS A 101 2.88 -6.65 -22.33
CA HIS A 101 3.38 -6.49 -23.70
C HIS A 101 4.12 -7.70 -24.26
N LYS A 102 4.59 -8.63 -23.42
CA LYS A 102 5.24 -9.89 -23.84
C LYS A 102 4.26 -11.07 -23.95
N GLY A 103 2.96 -10.82 -23.82
CA GLY A 103 1.91 -11.85 -23.87
C GLY A 103 1.81 -12.73 -22.62
N ASN A 104 2.45 -12.37 -21.51
CA ASN A 104 2.45 -13.14 -20.26
C ASN A 104 1.55 -12.50 -19.20
N PRO A 105 0.80 -13.31 -18.43
CA PRO A 105 0.12 -12.81 -17.24
C PRO A 105 1.16 -12.47 -16.15
N THR A 106 0.95 -11.36 -15.45
CA THR A 106 1.85 -10.89 -14.39
C THR A 106 1.10 -10.64 -13.09
N MET A 107 1.71 -11.07 -11.98
CA MET A 107 1.13 -10.89 -10.66
C MET A 107 1.27 -9.42 -10.23
N GLN A 108 0.16 -8.70 -10.17
CA GLN A 108 0.11 -7.28 -9.78
C GLN A 108 -0.58 -7.09 -8.42
N PHE A 109 -0.24 -7.94 -7.44
CA PHE A 109 -0.75 -7.84 -6.07
C PHE A 109 -0.46 -6.46 -5.42
N PRO A 110 0.74 -5.87 -5.57
CA PRO A 110 1.00 -4.53 -5.04
C PRO A 110 0.04 -3.47 -5.57
N LEU A 111 -0.30 -3.51 -6.85
CA LEU A 111 -1.25 -2.58 -7.44
C LEU A 111 -2.69 -2.82 -6.94
N ALA A 112 -3.09 -4.08 -6.74
CA ALA A 112 -4.39 -4.38 -6.12
C ALA A 112 -4.46 -3.91 -4.66
N ALA A 113 -3.36 -4.00 -3.91
CA ALA A 113 -3.26 -3.46 -2.57
C ALA A 113 -3.32 -1.92 -2.57
N ALA A 114 -2.61 -1.26 -3.51
CA ALA A 114 -2.65 0.19 -3.68
C ALA A 114 -4.07 0.70 -4.00
N MET A 115 -4.81 -0.01 -4.86
CA MET A 115 -6.22 0.27 -5.13
C MET A 115 -7.05 0.31 -3.84
N LEU A 116 -7.02 -0.78 -3.08
CA LEU A 116 -7.80 -0.89 -1.84
C LEU A 116 -7.35 0.11 -0.77
N HIS A 117 -6.05 0.34 -0.66
CA HIS A 117 -5.44 1.31 0.23
C HIS A 117 -5.97 2.75 0.01
N VAL A 118 -6.16 3.15 -1.24
CA VAL A 118 -6.73 4.46 -1.56
C VAL A 118 -8.24 4.50 -1.32
N ILE A 119 -8.96 3.45 -1.66
CA ILE A 119 -10.43 3.37 -1.48
C ILE A 119 -10.80 3.42 0.01
N ASN A 120 -10.11 2.65 0.83
CA ASN A 120 -10.42 2.53 2.25
C ASN A 120 -9.13 2.48 3.09
N PRO A 121 -8.92 3.47 3.98
CA PRO A 121 -7.74 3.55 4.84
C PRO A 121 -7.50 2.33 5.74
N ALA A 122 -8.52 1.51 5.99
CA ALA A 122 -8.35 0.29 6.79
C ALA A 122 -7.50 -0.78 6.07
N PHE A 123 -7.41 -0.72 4.73
CA PHE A 123 -6.56 -1.65 3.98
C PHE A 123 -5.12 -1.14 3.92
N PRO A 124 -4.11 -1.94 4.30
CA PRO A 124 -2.72 -1.55 4.15
C PRO A 124 -2.30 -1.52 2.68
N SER A 125 -1.28 -0.72 2.37
CA SER A 125 -0.55 -0.86 1.12
C SER A 125 0.34 -2.12 1.14
N TYR A 126 0.89 -2.46 0.00
CA TYR A 126 1.91 -3.50 -0.13
C TYR A 126 2.87 -3.14 -1.25
N ASP A 127 4.10 -2.84 -0.89
CA ASP A 127 5.18 -2.53 -1.82
C ASP A 127 6.52 -3.16 -1.38
N SER A 128 7.59 -2.80 -2.06
CA SER A 128 8.93 -3.31 -1.75
C SER A 128 9.44 -2.81 -0.40
N ASP A 129 9.08 -1.60 0.02
CA ASP A 129 9.56 -1.02 1.27
C ASP A 129 8.81 -1.62 2.46
N ILE A 130 7.50 -1.81 2.34
CA ILE A 130 6.73 -2.59 3.32
C ILE A 130 7.28 -4.03 3.41
N ALA A 131 7.57 -4.67 2.27
CA ALA A 131 8.13 -6.01 2.28
C ALA A 131 9.50 -6.08 2.98
N LYS A 132 10.36 -5.07 2.83
CA LYS A 132 11.65 -4.97 3.56
C LYS A 132 11.44 -4.71 5.05
N ALA A 133 10.55 -3.78 5.42
CA ALA A 133 10.25 -3.49 6.81
C ALA A 133 9.87 -4.76 7.58
N PHE A 134 9.03 -5.60 6.98
CA PHE A 134 8.55 -6.85 7.57
C PHE A 134 9.47 -8.07 7.37
N ASP A 135 10.56 -7.94 6.61
CA ASP A 135 11.42 -9.05 6.18
C ASP A 135 10.63 -10.14 5.44
N PHE A 136 9.74 -9.70 4.54
CA PHE A 136 8.94 -10.62 3.75
C PHE A 136 9.76 -11.33 2.68
N SER A 137 9.59 -12.64 2.61
CA SER A 137 10.25 -13.42 1.56
C SER A 137 9.64 -13.13 0.19
N SER A 138 10.51 -12.95 -0.80
CA SER A 138 10.14 -12.72 -2.19
C SER A 138 9.26 -13.85 -2.75
N THR A 139 8.38 -13.48 -3.68
CA THR A 139 7.57 -14.41 -4.48
C THR A 139 8.21 -14.77 -5.82
N TYR A 140 9.38 -14.21 -6.13
CA TYR A 140 10.01 -14.35 -7.44
C TYR A 140 10.25 -15.81 -7.85
N HIS A 141 10.70 -16.64 -6.89
CA HIS A 141 10.96 -18.06 -7.12
C HIS A 141 9.71 -18.95 -7.20
N LEU A 142 8.53 -18.38 -6.93
CA LEU A 142 7.28 -19.12 -7.02
C LEU A 142 6.70 -19.02 -8.43
N SER A 143 6.20 -20.14 -8.96
CA SER A 143 5.50 -20.20 -10.24
C SER A 143 4.00 -20.37 -10.05
N GLY A 144 3.23 -19.75 -10.96
CA GLY A 144 1.77 -19.82 -10.98
C GLY A 144 1.09 -18.86 -10.00
N PHE A 145 -0.18 -18.55 -10.32
CA PHE A 145 -1.00 -17.61 -9.58
C PHE A 145 -1.20 -18.04 -8.11
N ASP A 146 -1.66 -19.27 -7.89
CA ASP A 146 -2.09 -19.72 -6.57
C ASP A 146 -0.98 -19.72 -5.53
N LYS A 147 0.23 -20.15 -5.91
CA LYS A 147 1.37 -20.18 -4.99
C LYS A 147 1.82 -18.77 -4.60
N LYS A 148 1.87 -17.85 -5.57
CA LYS A 148 2.18 -16.44 -5.31
C LYS A 148 1.09 -15.79 -4.47
N MET A 149 -0.18 -15.99 -4.83
CA MET A 149 -1.31 -15.44 -4.10
C MET A 149 -1.34 -15.91 -2.65
N LYS A 150 -1.17 -17.20 -2.40
CA LYS A 150 -1.10 -17.74 -1.03
C LYS A 150 -0.03 -17.04 -0.19
N ARG A 151 1.15 -16.75 -0.77
CA ARG A 151 2.23 -16.04 -0.09
C ARG A 151 1.84 -14.59 0.19
N TYR A 152 1.36 -13.86 -0.82
CA TYR A 152 0.93 -12.47 -0.67
C TYR A 152 -0.17 -12.31 0.37
N ILE A 153 -1.19 -13.18 0.36
CA ILE A 153 -2.26 -13.13 1.36
C ILE A 153 -1.73 -13.34 2.77
N GLY A 154 -0.82 -14.31 2.98
CA GLY A 154 -0.21 -14.53 4.29
C GLY A 154 0.57 -13.30 4.79
N GLN A 155 1.34 -12.65 3.91
CA GLN A 155 2.08 -11.43 4.21
C GLN A 155 1.12 -10.26 4.48
N TYR A 156 0.11 -10.09 3.66
CA TYR A 156 -0.89 -9.03 3.79
C TYR A 156 -1.70 -9.14 5.10
N GLN A 157 -2.13 -10.34 5.46
CA GLN A 157 -2.79 -10.61 6.74
C GLN A 157 -1.86 -10.33 7.93
N HIS A 158 -0.57 -10.65 7.79
CA HIS A 158 0.42 -10.34 8.81
C HIS A 158 0.58 -8.82 9.00
N THR A 159 0.63 -8.05 7.90
CA THR A 159 0.67 -6.58 7.96
C THR A 159 -0.56 -6.00 8.70
N PHE A 160 -1.78 -6.46 8.35
CA PHE A 160 -3.00 -6.05 9.06
C PHE A 160 -2.92 -6.29 10.57
N LYS A 161 -2.51 -7.50 10.94
CA LYS A 161 -2.40 -7.88 12.35
C LYS A 161 -1.38 -7.01 13.07
N THR A 162 -0.21 -6.83 12.47
CA THR A 162 0.88 -6.06 13.07
C THR A 162 0.52 -4.58 13.23
N TYR A 163 -0.13 -3.96 12.24
CA TYR A 163 -0.55 -2.56 12.38
C TYR A 163 -1.57 -2.37 13.50
N ARG A 164 -2.50 -3.31 13.67
CA ARG A 164 -3.43 -3.27 14.78
C ARG A 164 -2.72 -3.42 16.13
N GLU A 165 -1.79 -4.37 16.24
CA GLU A 165 -1.00 -4.56 17.46
C GLU A 165 -0.15 -3.32 17.80
N LEU A 166 0.41 -2.63 16.80
CA LEU A 166 1.14 -1.37 17.00
C LEU A 166 0.20 -0.26 17.49
N LEU A 167 -1.01 -0.14 16.94
CA LEU A 167 -1.96 0.89 17.34
C LEU A 167 -2.57 0.67 18.74
N GLU A 168 -2.64 -0.58 19.20
CA GLU A 168 -3.08 -0.94 20.55
C GLU A 168 -1.98 -0.67 21.62
N ASP A 169 -0.74 -0.40 21.20
CA ASP A 169 0.38 -0.17 22.11
C ASP A 169 0.60 1.34 22.36
N GLU A 170 0.38 1.77 23.61
CA GLU A 170 0.57 3.15 24.03
C GLU A 170 1.99 3.68 23.76
N ALA A 171 3.00 2.81 23.71
CA ALA A 171 4.37 3.19 23.38
C ALA A 171 4.51 3.75 21.95
N VAL A 172 3.54 3.54 21.07
CA VAL A 172 3.52 4.07 19.70
C VAL A 172 2.96 5.51 19.62
N ARG A 173 2.33 6.01 20.69
CA ARG A 173 1.75 7.37 20.72
C ARG A 173 2.74 8.50 20.43
N PRO A 174 3.98 8.51 20.96
CA PRO A 174 4.96 9.54 20.61
C PRO A 174 5.22 9.61 19.10
N LEU A 175 5.32 8.47 18.41
CA LEU A 175 5.53 8.39 16.98
C LEU A 175 4.39 9.04 16.18
N ILE A 176 3.14 8.80 16.58
CA ILE A 176 1.96 9.43 15.98
C ILE A 176 1.96 10.95 16.23
N ASN A 177 2.33 11.37 17.44
CA ASN A 177 2.42 12.79 17.80
C ASN A 177 3.49 13.50 16.96
N HIS A 178 4.67 12.90 16.82
CA HIS A 178 5.74 13.44 15.98
C HIS A 178 5.31 13.55 14.51
N PHE A 179 4.58 12.55 13.98
CA PHE A 179 3.99 12.67 12.65
C PHE A 179 3.03 13.86 12.54
N ASN A 180 2.15 14.05 13.54
CA ASN A 180 1.19 15.16 13.56
C ASN A 180 1.87 16.52 13.67
N GLU A 181 2.96 16.64 14.42
CA GLU A 181 3.78 17.86 14.53
C GLU A 181 4.43 18.22 13.21
N LYS A 182 4.95 17.21 12.50
CA LYS A 182 5.56 17.40 11.20
C LYS A 182 4.56 17.72 10.10
N PHE A 183 3.37 17.12 10.16
CA PHE A 183 2.31 17.26 9.15
C PHE A 183 1.00 17.76 9.75
N PRO A 184 0.96 19.00 10.27
CA PRO A 184 -0.21 19.50 11.01
C PRO A 184 -1.49 19.59 10.16
N ASP A 185 -1.35 19.79 8.84
CA ASP A 185 -2.47 19.82 7.89
C ASP A 185 -3.11 18.43 7.68
N TYR A 186 -2.40 17.37 8.08
CA TYR A 186 -2.81 15.96 7.90
C TYR A 186 -3.00 15.20 9.21
N LYS A 187 -3.16 15.92 10.33
CA LYS A 187 -3.39 15.32 11.64
C LYS A 187 -4.65 14.45 11.72
N ASP A 188 -5.64 14.72 10.85
CA ASP A 188 -6.90 13.99 10.80
C ASP A 188 -6.82 12.71 9.94
N LEU A 189 -5.66 12.41 9.32
CA LEU A 189 -5.44 11.11 8.71
C LEU A 189 -5.61 9.98 9.74
N PRO A 190 -6.22 8.85 9.35
CA PRO A 190 -6.33 7.70 10.23
C PRO A 190 -4.97 7.26 10.77
N GLU A 191 -4.89 6.94 12.06
CA GLU A 191 -3.62 6.56 12.71
C GLU A 191 -2.94 5.37 12.03
N VAL A 192 -3.74 4.42 11.51
CA VAL A 192 -3.20 3.29 10.73
C VAL A 192 -2.39 3.76 9.52
N LYS A 193 -2.79 4.87 8.87
CA LYS A 193 -2.04 5.43 7.74
C LYS A 193 -0.77 6.14 8.16
N LYS A 194 -0.79 6.80 9.30
CA LYS A 194 0.43 7.40 9.87
C LYS A 194 1.46 6.33 10.18
N ILE A 195 1.06 5.26 10.87
CA ILE A 195 1.94 4.10 11.15
C ILE A 195 2.42 3.45 9.85
N GLU A 196 1.56 3.26 8.87
CA GLU A 196 1.93 2.69 7.58
C GLU A 196 3.00 3.52 6.87
N LEU A 197 2.83 4.85 6.80
CA LEU A 197 3.80 5.76 6.19
C LEU A 197 5.16 5.69 6.90
N VAL A 198 5.15 5.59 8.22
CA VAL A 198 6.38 5.44 9.02
C VAL A 198 7.03 4.08 8.77
N VAL A 199 6.27 2.98 8.78
CA VAL A 199 6.79 1.63 8.49
C VAL A 199 7.31 1.53 7.06
N CYS A 200 6.63 2.12 6.09
CA CYS A 200 7.12 2.21 4.71
C CYS A 200 8.45 2.96 4.64
N GLN A 201 8.58 4.10 5.34
CA GLN A 201 9.82 4.87 5.38
C GLN A 201 10.95 4.10 6.10
N LEU A 202 10.65 3.38 7.18
CA LEU A 202 11.61 2.47 7.82
C LEU A 202 12.14 1.46 6.79
N GLY A 203 11.25 0.79 6.06
CA GLY A 203 11.63 -0.18 5.03
C GLY A 203 12.47 0.43 3.91
N HIS A 204 12.20 1.69 3.55
CA HIS A 204 13.03 2.44 2.60
C HIS A 204 14.45 2.68 3.12
N SER A 205 14.61 2.89 4.43
CA SER A 205 15.90 3.13 5.08
C SER A 205 16.70 1.84 5.37
N LEU A 206 16.06 0.68 5.35
CA LEU A 206 16.71 -0.62 5.49
C LEU A 206 17.31 -1.03 4.13
N LEU A 207 18.62 -0.81 3.98
CA LEU A 207 19.41 -1.25 2.80
C LEU A 207 19.73 -2.74 2.83
#